data_d3a9e834b2bbddb782353be2f7380678
#
_entry.id   d3a9e834b2bbddb782353be2f7380678
#
_cell.length_a   1.000
_cell.length_b   1.000
_cell.length_c   1.000
_cell.angle_alpha   90.00
_cell.angle_beta   90.00
_cell.angle_gamma   90.00
#
_symmetry.space_group_name_H-M   'P 1'
#
loop_
_entity.id
_entity.type
_entity.pdbx_description
1 polymer ?
#
loop_
_entity_poly.entity_id
_entity_poly.type
_entity_poly.pdbx_seq_one_letter_code
_entity_poly.pdbx_strand_id
1 'polypeptide(L)'
;WEGFEIEEVATPVAFEKNPKLVFDFYNQRRKQLFDVKPNKAHHYLKDLENYYNVTIITQNVDDLHERAKSSQVIHLHGELRKVKSTKDETFVLDWETDLHLGDVDTKGNQLRPHIVWFGEPVPMLDKAIKIVEEADILVIIGTSMKVYPAANLINFIKFEIPIYFIDPKPTISKNNYKNLTLIKNGAVNEGLPGLRKDGNY
;
A
#
# COMPACT_ATOMS: atom_id res chain seq x y z
N TRP A 1 10.12 11.01 4.75
CA TRP A 1 8.93 11.64 4.15
C TRP A 1 9.30 12.97 3.48
N GLU A 2 10.37 12.95 2.65
CA GLU A 2 10.78 14.09 1.81
C GLU A 2 10.98 15.40 2.58
N GLY A 3 11.62 15.32 3.74
CA GLY A 3 11.97 16.50 4.56
C GLY A 3 10.93 16.90 5.61
N PHE A 4 9.85 16.13 5.76
CA PHE A 4 8.86 16.31 6.84
C PHE A 4 8.93 15.17 7.84
N GLU A 5 8.75 15.48 9.12
CA GLU A 5 8.54 14.47 10.13
C GLU A 5 7.11 13.90 10.01
N ILE A 6 6.95 12.61 10.33
CA ILE A 6 5.63 11.92 10.24
C ILE A 6 4.58 12.64 11.09
N GLU A 7 4.99 13.10 12.26
CA GLU A 7 4.17 13.80 13.24
C GLU A 7 3.64 15.15 12.73
N GLU A 8 4.26 15.73 11.70
CA GLU A 8 3.86 17.02 11.14
C GLU A 8 2.80 16.90 10.03
N VAL A 9 2.76 15.75 9.33
CA VAL A 9 1.95 15.63 8.08
C VAL A 9 1.08 14.38 8.00
N ALA A 10 1.32 13.36 8.85
CA ALA A 10 0.69 12.06 8.70
C ALA A 10 0.05 11.55 10.02
N THR A 11 -0.52 12.45 10.80
CA THR A 11 -1.28 12.13 12.02
C THR A 11 -2.55 12.97 12.11
N PRO A 12 -3.62 12.50 12.80
CA PRO A 12 -4.80 13.33 13.09
C PRO A 12 -4.46 14.63 13.82
N VAL A 13 -3.51 14.56 14.76
CA VAL A 13 -3.04 15.73 15.54
C VAL A 13 -2.37 16.76 14.64
N ALA A 14 -1.58 16.32 13.66
CA ALA A 14 -0.98 17.23 12.67
C ALA A 14 -2.06 17.98 11.88
N PHE A 15 -3.09 17.27 11.45
CA PHE A 15 -4.20 17.86 10.70
C PHE A 15 -5.01 18.86 11.53
N GLU A 16 -5.25 18.58 12.81
CA GLU A 16 -5.91 19.53 13.71
C GLU A 16 -5.07 20.79 13.96
N LYS A 17 -3.76 20.64 14.13
CA LYS A 17 -2.85 21.76 14.42
C LYS A 17 -2.55 22.63 13.21
N ASN A 18 -2.33 22.04 12.06
CA ASN A 18 -1.95 22.73 10.83
C ASN A 18 -2.50 22.05 9.57
N PRO A 19 -3.82 22.13 9.35
CA PRO A 19 -4.45 21.49 8.20
C PRO A 19 -3.88 22.00 6.87
N LYS A 20 -3.45 23.27 6.80
CA LYS A 20 -2.84 23.83 5.58
C LYS A 20 -1.55 23.08 5.22
N LEU A 21 -0.67 22.85 6.17
CA LEU A 21 0.58 22.11 5.93
C LEU A 21 0.29 20.69 5.43
N VAL A 22 -0.68 20.01 6.05
CA VAL A 22 -1.09 18.67 5.66
C VAL A 22 -1.68 18.67 4.24
N PHE A 23 -2.53 19.63 3.90
CA PHE A 23 -3.05 19.76 2.53
C PHE A 23 -1.94 20.01 1.52
N ASP A 24 -1.04 20.96 1.77
CA ASP A 24 0.07 21.29 0.88
C ASP A 24 0.94 20.05 0.62
N PHE A 25 1.24 19.26 1.67
CA PHE A 25 1.98 18.02 1.59
C PHE A 25 1.32 16.97 0.69
N TYR A 26 0.01 16.69 0.87
CA TYR A 26 -0.69 15.69 0.07
C TYR A 26 -1.05 16.21 -1.33
N ASN A 27 -1.30 17.49 -1.51
CA ASN A 27 -1.51 18.11 -2.82
C ASN A 27 -0.27 18.00 -3.71
N GLN A 28 0.91 18.27 -3.16
CA GLN A 28 2.16 18.10 -3.88
C GLN A 28 2.34 16.66 -4.37
N ARG A 29 2.07 15.67 -3.52
CA ARG A 29 2.17 14.25 -3.87
C ARG A 29 1.12 13.82 -4.88
N ARG A 30 -0.08 14.35 -4.78
CA ARG A 30 -1.14 14.10 -5.77
C ARG A 30 -0.74 14.62 -7.14
N LYS A 31 -0.16 15.82 -7.22
CA LYS A 31 0.39 16.38 -8.47
C LYS A 31 1.50 15.49 -9.04
N GLN A 32 2.46 15.11 -8.23
CA GLN A 32 3.56 14.23 -8.64
C GLN A 32 3.05 12.89 -9.19
N LEU A 33 1.94 12.37 -8.67
CA LEU A 33 1.38 11.11 -9.11
C LEU A 33 0.95 11.11 -10.59
N PHE A 34 0.60 12.27 -11.15
CA PHE A 34 0.27 12.39 -12.57
C PHE A 34 1.50 12.26 -13.49
N ASP A 35 2.69 12.59 -12.98
CA ASP A 35 3.94 12.57 -13.76
C ASP A 35 4.61 11.18 -13.72
N VAL A 36 4.35 10.36 -12.72
CA VAL A 36 4.94 9.03 -12.58
C VAL A 36 4.16 7.96 -13.33
N LYS A 37 4.84 6.87 -13.70
CA LYS A 37 4.24 5.74 -14.43
C LYS A 37 4.53 4.42 -13.71
N PRO A 38 3.67 3.42 -13.87
CA PRO A 38 3.97 2.07 -13.41
C PRO A 38 5.31 1.60 -13.94
N ASN A 39 6.10 0.99 -13.08
CA ASN A 39 7.38 0.38 -13.46
C ASN A 39 7.19 -1.08 -13.87
N LYS A 40 8.29 -1.74 -14.26
CA LYS A 40 8.27 -3.14 -14.68
C LYS A 40 7.71 -4.10 -13.63
N ALA A 41 7.92 -3.82 -12.34
CA ALA A 41 7.38 -4.69 -11.27
C ALA A 41 5.85 -4.65 -11.24
N HIS A 42 5.22 -3.47 -11.39
CA HIS A 42 3.77 -3.36 -11.47
C HIS A 42 3.21 -4.16 -12.66
N HIS A 43 3.82 -4.02 -13.85
CA HIS A 43 3.40 -4.76 -15.04
C HIS A 43 3.62 -6.26 -14.88
N TYR A 44 4.71 -6.67 -14.25
CA TYR A 44 5.00 -8.07 -14.01
C TYR A 44 3.98 -8.74 -13.07
N LEU A 45 3.55 -8.03 -12.03
CA LEU A 45 2.48 -8.50 -11.15
C LEU A 45 1.16 -8.67 -11.92
N LYS A 46 0.85 -7.78 -12.84
CA LYS A 46 -0.28 -7.94 -13.75
C LYS A 46 -0.13 -9.16 -14.65
N ASP A 47 1.05 -9.41 -15.20
CA ASP A 47 1.31 -10.57 -16.07
C ASP A 47 1.16 -11.89 -15.33
N LEU A 48 1.41 -11.94 -14.01
CA LEU A 48 1.19 -13.13 -13.19
C LEU A 48 -0.30 -13.52 -13.13
N GLU A 49 -1.23 -12.62 -13.34
CA GLU A 49 -2.67 -12.92 -13.38
C GLU A 49 -3.07 -13.86 -14.54
N ASN A 50 -2.19 -14.05 -15.53
CA ASN A 50 -2.40 -15.05 -16.57
C ASN A 50 -2.24 -16.51 -16.07
N TYR A 51 -1.64 -16.68 -14.87
CA TYR A 51 -1.28 -17.99 -14.33
C TYR A 51 -1.84 -18.21 -12.92
N TYR A 52 -2.14 -17.13 -12.18
CA TYR A 52 -2.53 -17.14 -10.78
C TYR A 52 -3.71 -16.20 -10.53
N ASN A 53 -4.49 -16.50 -9.50
CA ASN A 53 -5.41 -15.51 -8.92
C ASN A 53 -4.60 -14.58 -8.01
N VAL A 54 -4.22 -13.41 -8.51
CA VAL A 54 -3.33 -12.46 -7.82
C VAL A 54 -4.15 -11.41 -7.11
N THR A 55 -3.93 -11.26 -5.80
CA THR A 55 -4.42 -10.12 -5.04
C THR A 55 -3.23 -9.33 -4.51
N ILE A 56 -3.19 -8.04 -4.80
CA ILE A 56 -2.18 -7.12 -4.32
C ILE A 56 -2.70 -6.43 -3.05
N ILE A 57 -1.95 -6.57 -1.95
CA ILE A 57 -2.19 -5.84 -0.71
C ILE A 57 -1.07 -4.83 -0.57
N THR A 58 -1.36 -3.56 -0.80
CA THR A 58 -0.35 -2.50 -0.82
C THR A 58 -0.45 -1.56 0.37
N GLN A 59 0.70 -1.11 0.86
CA GLN A 59 0.82 -0.01 1.81
C GLN A 59 0.99 1.34 1.10
N ASN A 60 1.24 1.31 -0.21
CA ASN A 60 1.34 2.52 -1.02
C ASN A 60 -0.03 3.15 -1.22
N VAL A 61 -0.02 4.46 -1.39
CA VAL A 61 -1.23 5.28 -1.56
C VAL A 61 -1.43 5.77 -3.00
N ASP A 62 -0.52 5.38 -3.90
CA ASP A 62 -0.61 5.65 -5.34
C ASP A 62 -1.57 4.68 -6.05
N ASP A 63 -1.88 4.97 -7.32
CA ASP A 63 -2.73 4.17 -8.21
C ASP A 63 -1.93 3.39 -9.26
N LEU A 64 -0.65 3.11 -9.01
CA LEU A 64 0.24 2.53 -10.02
C LEU A 64 -0.11 1.09 -10.36
N HIS A 65 -0.64 0.32 -9.42
CA HIS A 65 -1.13 -1.03 -9.68
C HIS A 65 -2.36 -1.03 -10.59
N GLU A 66 -3.32 -0.14 -10.33
CA GLU A 66 -4.51 0.04 -11.17
C GLU A 66 -4.13 0.52 -12.57
N ARG A 67 -3.19 1.45 -12.68
CA ARG A 67 -2.68 1.94 -13.96
C ARG A 67 -1.89 0.87 -14.72
N ALA A 68 -1.29 -0.09 -14.02
CA ALA A 68 -0.73 -1.30 -14.63
C ALA A 68 -1.79 -2.34 -14.98
N LYS A 69 -3.09 -2.09 -14.67
CA LYS A 69 -4.24 -2.95 -14.94
C LYS A 69 -4.34 -4.19 -14.04
N SER A 70 -3.72 -4.17 -12.86
CA SER A 70 -3.95 -5.20 -11.85
C SER A 70 -5.43 -5.25 -11.46
N SER A 71 -6.01 -6.46 -11.43
CA SER A 71 -7.45 -6.64 -11.29
C SER A 71 -7.96 -6.62 -9.84
N GLN A 72 -7.10 -6.96 -8.87
CA GLN A 72 -7.44 -7.02 -7.46
C GLN A 72 -6.36 -6.30 -6.64
N VAL A 73 -6.69 -5.08 -6.19
CA VAL A 73 -5.79 -4.26 -5.36
C VAL A 73 -6.51 -3.86 -4.07
N ILE A 74 -5.83 -4.00 -2.95
CA ILE A 74 -6.28 -3.58 -1.62
C ILE A 74 -5.30 -2.57 -1.07
N HIS A 75 -5.75 -1.34 -0.88
CA HIS A 75 -5.00 -0.26 -0.26
C HIS A 75 -5.20 -0.28 1.26
N LEU A 76 -4.17 -0.67 2.01
CA LEU A 76 -4.23 -0.69 3.48
C LEU A 76 -4.24 0.72 4.07
N HIS A 77 -3.54 1.65 3.42
CA HIS A 77 -3.33 2.99 3.95
C HIS A 77 -4.09 4.08 3.17
N GLY A 78 -5.11 3.68 2.40
CA GLY A 78 -5.92 4.60 1.62
C GLY A 78 -5.32 4.95 0.26
N GLU A 79 -5.87 5.98 -0.38
CA GLU A 79 -5.60 6.32 -1.78
C GLU A 79 -5.44 7.82 -1.96
N LEU A 80 -4.32 8.25 -2.54
CA LEU A 80 -3.95 9.65 -2.70
C LEU A 80 -4.90 10.42 -3.64
N ARG A 81 -5.51 9.72 -4.59
CA ARG A 81 -6.52 10.28 -5.54
C ARG A 81 -7.94 10.27 -5.00
N LYS A 82 -8.10 10.10 -3.68
CA LYS A 82 -9.39 10.17 -3.01
C LYS A 82 -9.34 11.10 -1.80
N VAL A 83 -10.51 11.60 -1.46
CA VAL A 83 -10.75 12.35 -0.21
C VAL A 83 -11.88 11.71 0.56
N LYS A 84 -11.90 11.93 1.88
CA LYS A 84 -12.99 11.49 2.76
C LYS A 84 -13.48 12.62 3.65
N SER A 85 -14.72 12.51 4.14
CA SER A 85 -15.22 13.41 5.17
C SER A 85 -14.48 13.23 6.49
N THR A 86 -14.31 14.31 7.25
CA THR A 86 -13.77 14.26 8.62
C THR A 86 -14.77 13.70 9.63
N LYS A 87 -16.05 13.55 9.27
CA LYS A 87 -17.14 13.12 10.17
C LYS A 87 -17.90 11.90 9.68
N ASP A 88 -17.77 11.55 8.41
CA ASP A 88 -18.47 10.42 7.80
C ASP A 88 -17.45 9.57 7.04
N GLU A 89 -16.98 8.50 7.67
CA GLU A 89 -15.94 7.62 7.08
C GLU A 89 -16.40 6.91 5.81
N THR A 90 -17.71 6.80 5.60
CA THR A 90 -18.28 6.19 4.39
C THR A 90 -18.34 7.15 3.22
N PHE A 91 -18.21 8.45 3.45
CA PHE A 91 -18.20 9.48 2.42
C PHE A 91 -16.80 9.62 1.83
N VAL A 92 -16.58 8.97 0.69
CA VAL A 92 -15.32 8.97 -0.06
C VAL A 92 -15.58 9.41 -1.50
N LEU A 93 -14.76 10.30 -2.03
CA LEU A 93 -14.84 10.81 -3.41
C LEU A 93 -13.50 10.69 -4.11
N ASP A 94 -13.53 10.48 -5.43
CA ASP A 94 -12.36 10.68 -6.28
C ASP A 94 -11.97 12.16 -6.32
N TRP A 95 -10.65 12.44 -6.27
CA TRP A 95 -10.15 13.80 -6.18
C TRP A 95 -8.83 13.97 -6.92
N GLU A 96 -8.78 14.89 -7.87
CA GLU A 96 -7.61 15.06 -8.74
C GLU A 96 -6.94 16.45 -8.58
N THR A 97 -7.63 17.40 -7.96
CA THR A 97 -7.14 18.76 -7.76
C THR A 97 -6.54 18.97 -6.38
N ASP A 98 -6.10 20.20 -6.10
CA ASP A 98 -5.70 20.56 -4.74
C ASP A 98 -6.91 20.54 -3.80
N LEU A 99 -6.69 20.06 -2.59
CA LEU A 99 -7.67 20.05 -1.51
C LEU A 99 -7.35 21.20 -0.55
N HIS A 100 -8.38 21.96 -0.16
CA HIS A 100 -8.24 23.16 0.66
C HIS A 100 -9.19 23.16 1.86
N LEU A 101 -8.94 24.07 2.79
CA LEU A 101 -9.93 24.40 3.81
C LEU A 101 -11.17 24.99 3.12
N GLY A 102 -12.35 24.50 3.49
CA GLY A 102 -13.62 24.88 2.89
C GLY A 102 -14.11 23.90 1.82
N ASP A 103 -13.30 22.95 1.36
CA ASP A 103 -13.78 21.81 0.57
C ASP A 103 -14.52 20.86 1.51
N VAL A 104 -15.82 20.76 1.36
CA VAL A 104 -16.70 20.08 2.32
C VAL A 104 -17.55 18.99 1.68
N ASP A 105 -18.01 18.06 2.48
CA ASP A 105 -19.00 17.06 2.07
C ASP A 105 -20.41 17.68 1.94
N THR A 106 -21.38 16.88 1.56
CA THR A 106 -22.78 17.31 1.37
C THR A 106 -23.45 17.79 2.67
N LYS A 107 -22.85 17.54 3.82
CA LYS A 107 -23.34 17.96 5.16
C LYS A 107 -22.55 19.15 5.71
N GLY A 108 -21.59 19.70 4.94
CA GLY A 108 -20.76 20.83 5.36
C GLY A 108 -19.54 20.45 6.21
N ASN A 109 -19.19 19.17 6.32
CA ASN A 109 -18.00 18.76 7.04
C ASN A 109 -16.76 18.84 6.15
N GLN A 110 -15.64 19.30 6.69
CA GLN A 110 -14.38 19.40 5.97
C GLN A 110 -13.97 18.06 5.37
N LEU A 111 -13.52 18.07 4.13
CA LEU A 111 -12.86 16.93 3.47
C LEU A 111 -11.38 16.88 3.88
N ARG A 112 -10.85 15.67 3.92
CA ARG A 112 -9.42 15.39 4.14
C ARG A 112 -8.91 14.35 3.14
N PRO A 113 -7.57 14.22 2.94
CA PRO A 113 -7.02 13.13 2.14
C PRO A 113 -7.53 11.76 2.64
N HIS A 114 -7.90 10.87 1.73
CA HIS A 114 -8.30 9.50 2.05
C HIS A 114 -7.08 8.64 2.35
N ILE A 115 -6.35 9.04 3.38
CA ILE A 115 -5.14 8.37 3.85
C ILE A 115 -5.40 7.89 5.28
N VAL A 116 -4.93 6.69 5.60
CA VAL A 116 -4.86 6.18 6.97
C VAL A 116 -3.60 6.74 7.60
N TRP A 117 -3.76 7.62 8.58
CA TRP A 117 -2.65 8.25 9.29
C TRP A 117 -2.16 7.38 10.44
N PHE A 118 -0.95 7.65 10.90
CA PHE A 118 -0.43 7.00 12.09
C PHE A 118 -1.33 7.29 13.31
N GLY A 119 -1.67 6.22 14.05
CA GLY A 119 -2.62 6.28 15.15
C GLY A 119 -4.08 6.02 14.77
N GLU A 120 -4.41 5.96 13.46
CA GLU A 120 -5.74 5.56 13.01
C GLU A 120 -5.85 4.03 12.80
N PRO A 121 -7.05 3.46 12.98
CA PRO A 121 -7.33 2.09 12.56
C PRO A 121 -7.07 1.90 11.05
N VAL A 122 -6.67 0.70 10.66
CA VAL A 122 -6.49 0.31 9.24
C VAL A 122 -7.74 -0.43 8.78
N PRO A 123 -8.71 0.22 8.09
CA PRO A 123 -10.03 -0.37 7.82
C PRO A 123 -9.98 -1.64 6.98
N MET A 124 -9.00 -1.74 6.10
CA MET A 124 -8.84 -2.88 5.17
C MET A 124 -8.05 -4.05 5.76
N LEU A 125 -7.61 -3.96 7.03
CA LEU A 125 -6.76 -4.98 7.64
C LEU A 125 -7.44 -6.34 7.73
N ASP A 126 -8.67 -6.39 8.23
CA ASP A 126 -9.41 -7.66 8.39
C ASP A 126 -9.66 -8.36 7.05
N LYS A 127 -9.93 -7.57 6.00
CA LYS A 127 -10.05 -8.09 4.65
C LYS A 127 -8.72 -8.66 4.14
N ALA A 128 -7.62 -7.95 4.39
CA ALA A 128 -6.28 -8.39 4.02
C ALA A 128 -5.88 -9.67 4.75
N ILE A 129 -6.18 -9.78 6.05
CA ILE A 129 -5.93 -11.00 6.84
C ILE A 129 -6.62 -12.20 6.22
N LYS A 130 -7.93 -12.12 5.93
CA LYS A 130 -8.69 -13.22 5.31
C LYS A 130 -8.07 -13.68 3.99
N ILE A 131 -7.61 -12.75 3.17
CA ILE A 131 -6.97 -13.09 1.88
C ILE A 131 -5.64 -13.81 2.13
N VAL A 132 -4.84 -13.35 3.09
CA VAL A 132 -3.57 -14.01 3.43
C VAL A 132 -3.81 -15.40 4.00
N GLU A 133 -4.82 -15.60 4.84
CA GLU A 133 -5.20 -16.91 5.38
C GLU A 133 -5.61 -17.92 4.29
N GLU A 134 -6.16 -17.45 3.18
CA GLU A 134 -6.63 -18.28 2.05
C GLU A 134 -5.55 -18.46 0.96
N ALA A 135 -4.45 -17.72 1.03
CA ALA A 135 -3.43 -17.74 -0.02
C ALA A 135 -2.70 -19.09 -0.10
N ASP A 136 -2.32 -19.49 -1.30
CA ASP A 136 -1.47 -20.65 -1.60
C ASP A 136 0.00 -20.25 -1.74
N ILE A 137 0.29 -18.98 -2.01
CA ILE A 137 1.61 -18.40 -2.12
C ILE A 137 1.57 -16.98 -1.54
N LEU A 138 2.54 -16.62 -0.71
CA LEU A 138 2.73 -15.25 -0.23
C LEU A 138 4.00 -14.65 -0.84
N VAL A 139 3.86 -13.49 -1.48
CA VAL A 139 5.01 -12.73 -2.00
C VAL A 139 5.06 -11.37 -1.30
N ILE A 140 6.17 -11.07 -0.65
CA ILE A 140 6.43 -9.81 0.05
C ILE A 140 7.45 -9.04 -0.75
N ILE A 141 7.16 -7.77 -1.11
CA ILE A 141 7.98 -7.00 -2.05
C ILE A 141 8.24 -5.60 -1.51
N GLY A 142 9.52 -5.18 -1.45
CA GLY A 142 9.91 -3.79 -1.24
C GLY A 142 9.38 -3.15 0.03
N THR A 143 9.33 -3.89 1.12
CA THR A 143 8.88 -3.38 2.42
C THR A 143 9.92 -3.60 3.51
N SER A 144 10.07 -2.60 4.38
CA SER A 144 10.95 -2.73 5.54
C SER A 144 10.41 -3.66 6.63
N MET A 145 9.15 -4.10 6.54
CA MET A 145 8.44 -4.88 7.57
C MET A 145 8.43 -4.19 8.96
N LYS A 146 8.47 -2.86 8.97
CA LYS A 146 8.51 -2.05 10.21
C LYS A 146 7.20 -1.32 10.50
N VAL A 147 6.32 -1.19 9.52
CA VAL A 147 5.05 -0.48 9.66
C VAL A 147 3.95 -1.47 10.08
N TYR A 148 3.47 -1.30 11.30
CA TYR A 148 2.39 -2.10 11.86
C TYR A 148 1.04 -1.38 11.68
N PRO A 149 -0.09 -2.12 11.55
CA PRO A 149 -0.21 -3.57 11.65
C PRO A 149 0.11 -4.36 10.37
N ALA A 150 0.38 -3.71 9.24
CA ALA A 150 0.61 -4.37 7.94
C ALA A 150 1.74 -5.42 7.97
N ALA A 151 2.83 -5.14 8.69
CA ALA A 151 3.94 -6.06 8.85
C ALA A 151 3.54 -7.41 9.49
N ASN A 152 2.46 -7.45 10.26
CA ASN A 152 1.96 -8.67 10.89
C ASN A 152 1.21 -9.60 9.92
N LEU A 153 0.86 -9.18 8.72
CA LEU A 153 0.12 -10.03 7.77
C LEU A 153 0.83 -11.36 7.50
N ILE A 154 2.15 -11.39 7.50
CA ILE A 154 2.93 -12.62 7.33
C ILE A 154 2.61 -13.69 8.37
N ASN A 155 2.14 -13.32 9.55
CA ASN A 155 1.82 -14.26 10.65
C ASN A 155 0.47 -14.95 10.47
N PHE A 156 -0.34 -14.53 9.51
CA PHE A 156 -1.64 -15.13 9.20
C PHE A 156 -1.57 -16.16 8.06
N ILE A 157 -0.40 -16.34 7.42
CA ILE A 157 -0.24 -17.36 6.38
C ILE A 157 -0.27 -18.76 6.98
N LYS A 158 -0.84 -19.72 6.27
CA LYS A 158 -0.80 -21.14 6.65
C LYS A 158 0.64 -21.65 6.70
N PHE A 159 0.95 -22.52 7.63
CA PHE A 159 2.32 -22.94 7.97
C PHE A 159 3.13 -23.52 6.78
N GLU A 160 2.46 -24.22 5.86
CA GLU A 160 3.14 -24.93 4.76
C GLU A 160 3.26 -24.12 3.45
N ILE A 161 2.67 -22.92 3.42
CA ILE A 161 2.61 -22.11 2.21
C ILE A 161 3.97 -21.46 1.92
N PRO A 162 4.48 -21.52 0.67
CA PRO A 162 5.72 -20.86 0.32
C PRO A 162 5.61 -19.35 0.46
N ILE A 163 6.64 -18.75 1.06
CA ILE A 163 6.78 -17.31 1.25
C ILE A 163 8.01 -16.85 0.49
N TYR A 164 7.83 -15.88 -0.40
CA TYR A 164 8.93 -15.21 -1.10
C TYR A 164 9.06 -13.78 -0.60
N PHE A 165 10.26 -13.39 -0.19
CA PHE A 165 10.55 -12.00 0.18
C PHE A 165 11.58 -11.40 -0.76
N ILE A 166 11.15 -10.43 -1.54
CA ILE A 166 11.92 -9.77 -2.61
C ILE A 166 12.29 -8.37 -2.13
N ASP A 167 13.51 -8.20 -1.71
CA ASP A 167 14.06 -6.92 -1.27
C ASP A 167 15.59 -6.95 -1.34
N PRO A 168 16.28 -5.88 -1.80
CA PRO A 168 17.74 -5.80 -1.79
C PRO A 168 18.36 -5.97 -0.39
N LYS A 169 17.61 -5.59 0.65
CA LYS A 169 18.03 -5.64 2.07
C LYS A 169 16.93 -6.25 2.92
N PRO A 170 16.68 -7.57 2.81
CA PRO A 170 15.61 -8.22 3.56
C PRO A 170 15.79 -8.04 5.07
N THR A 171 14.71 -7.72 5.76
CA THR A 171 14.70 -7.45 7.22
C THR A 171 14.26 -8.63 8.07
N ILE A 172 13.72 -9.68 7.44
CA ILE A 172 13.32 -10.92 8.12
C ILE A 172 14.31 -12.04 7.82
N SER A 173 14.40 -13.02 8.73
CA SER A 173 15.34 -14.13 8.67
C SER A 173 14.63 -15.45 8.35
N LYS A 174 15.30 -16.33 7.61
CA LYS A 174 14.86 -17.73 7.39
C LYS A 174 14.66 -18.51 8.68
N ASN A 175 15.30 -18.10 9.78
CA ASN A 175 15.13 -18.75 11.08
C ASN A 175 13.70 -18.58 11.65
N ASN A 176 12.98 -17.54 11.22
CA ASN A 176 11.63 -17.24 11.70
C ASN A 176 10.55 -17.98 10.91
N TYR A 177 10.86 -18.34 9.63
CA TYR A 177 9.88 -18.97 8.72
C TYR A 177 10.60 -20.05 7.89
N LYS A 178 10.27 -21.32 8.11
CA LYS A 178 10.92 -22.47 7.44
C LYS A 178 10.74 -22.49 5.93
N ASN A 179 9.61 -21.96 5.47
CA ASN A 179 9.19 -21.93 4.07
C ASN A 179 9.50 -20.59 3.38
N LEU A 180 10.37 -19.74 3.99
CA LEU A 180 10.76 -18.44 3.47
C LEU A 180 11.92 -18.56 2.47
N THR A 181 11.72 -18.03 1.28
CA THR A 181 12.76 -17.79 0.26
C THR A 181 13.08 -16.31 0.19
N LEU A 182 14.36 -15.95 0.40
CA LEU A 182 14.84 -14.57 0.30
C LEU A 182 15.44 -14.34 -1.08
N ILE A 183 14.89 -13.37 -1.81
CA ILE A 183 15.40 -12.93 -3.11
C ILE A 183 16.00 -11.53 -2.90
N LYS A 184 17.34 -11.46 -2.83
CA LYS A 184 18.10 -10.24 -2.53
C LYS A 184 18.32 -9.35 -3.76
N ASN A 185 17.28 -9.18 -4.56
CA ASN A 185 17.30 -8.38 -5.78
C ASN A 185 16.16 -7.38 -5.75
N GLY A 186 16.28 -6.31 -6.51
CA GLY A 186 15.15 -5.38 -6.72
C GLY A 186 14.02 -6.06 -7.48
N ALA A 187 12.78 -5.77 -7.11
CA ALA A 187 11.59 -6.33 -7.75
C ALA A 187 11.53 -6.07 -9.27
N VAL A 188 12.06 -4.92 -9.72
CA VAL A 188 12.08 -4.50 -11.13
C VAL A 188 13.06 -5.31 -11.98
N ASN A 189 14.20 -5.74 -11.40
CA ASN A 189 15.29 -6.38 -12.13
C ASN A 189 15.07 -7.91 -12.23
N GLU A 190 15.49 -8.63 -11.20
CA GLU A 190 15.50 -10.09 -11.19
C GLU A 190 14.59 -10.71 -10.14
N GLY A 191 14.09 -9.88 -9.20
CA GLY A 191 13.32 -10.38 -8.08
C GLY A 191 12.03 -11.07 -8.52
N LEU A 192 11.16 -10.38 -9.24
CA LEU A 192 9.91 -10.95 -9.78
C LEU A 192 10.14 -11.92 -10.94
N PRO A 193 11.03 -11.63 -11.94
CA PRO A 193 11.38 -12.63 -12.95
C PRO A 193 11.96 -13.92 -12.39
N GLY A 194 12.65 -13.88 -11.24
CA GLY A 194 13.16 -15.05 -10.53
C GLY A 194 12.07 -16.02 -10.08
N LEU A 195 10.89 -15.52 -9.70
CA LEU A 195 9.75 -16.35 -9.31
C LEU A 195 9.28 -17.31 -10.42
N ARG A 196 9.44 -16.92 -11.69
CA ARG A 196 9.11 -17.80 -12.83
C ARG A 196 10.14 -18.91 -13.05
N LYS A 197 11.42 -18.67 -12.70
CA LYS A 197 12.50 -19.64 -12.94
C LYS A 197 12.53 -20.74 -11.88
N ASP A 198 12.16 -20.37 -10.64
CA ASP A 198 12.18 -21.29 -9.49
C ASP A 198 10.87 -22.07 -9.33
N GLY A 199 9.82 -21.66 -10.03
CA GLY A 199 8.49 -22.25 -10.02
C GLY A 199 8.32 -23.29 -11.14
N ASN A 200 8.85 -24.48 -10.98
CA ASN A 200 8.26 -25.68 -11.55
C ASN A 200 6.98 -26.00 -10.71
N TYR A 201 5.86 -25.36 -11.05
CA TYR A 201 4.54 -25.69 -10.53
C TYR A 201 3.62 -26.07 -11.68
#